data_6a1e7a490d34df628d6221c14d62258d
#
_entry.id   6a1e7a490d34df628d6221c14d62258d
#
_cell.length_a   1.000
_cell.length_b   1.000
_cell.length_c   1.000
_cell.angle_alpha   90.00
_cell.angle_beta   90.00
_cell.angle_gamma   90.00
#
_symmetry.space_group_name_H-M   'P 1'
#
loop_
_entity.id
_entity.type
_entity.pdbx_description
1 polymer ?
#
loop_
_entity_poly.entity_id
_entity_poly.type
_entity_poly.pdbx_seq_one_letter_code
_entity_poly.pdbx_strand_id
1 'polypeptide(L)'
;MQISHFSEILKKFAHAGRFRKEFKMKIVVLAGGISTERDVSLVSGMGIYKALKSKGHQVMLLDVFLGYANEDWKNVFEKDVDWTASVGAIKDQNPDIDAVKALRPDWKKNFFGPHVIDICQQADVVFMALHGENGENGKIQACFDLNGIRYTGTDYVSSAICMNKAISKDLFAAGGVPTPV
;
A
#
# COMPACT_ATOMS: atom_id res chain seq x y z
N MET A 1 -23.35 36.62 -28.17
CA MET A 1 -24.13 35.38 -28.04
C MET A 1 -23.29 34.15 -27.56
N GLN A 2 -22.09 34.34 -27.02
CA GLN A 2 -21.21 33.21 -26.56
C GLN A 2 -21.03 33.12 -25.04
N ILE A 3 -21.42 34.12 -24.27
CA ILE A 3 -21.21 34.15 -22.81
C ILE A 3 -22.30 33.34 -22.04
N SER A 4 -23.51 33.20 -22.59
CA SER A 4 -24.60 32.46 -21.97
C SER A 4 -24.37 30.94 -21.95
N HIS A 5 -23.70 30.40 -22.98
CA HIS A 5 -23.45 28.97 -23.11
C HIS A 5 -22.36 28.48 -22.14
N PHE A 6 -21.36 29.30 -21.85
CA PHE A 6 -20.30 29.02 -20.88
C PHE A 6 -20.83 28.99 -19.44
N SER A 7 -21.78 29.89 -19.12
CA SER A 7 -22.47 29.95 -17.83
C SER A 7 -23.33 28.69 -17.56
N GLU A 8 -24.00 28.17 -18.61
CA GLU A 8 -24.77 26.92 -18.49
C GLU A 8 -23.90 25.69 -18.32
N ILE A 9 -22.74 25.63 -18.99
CA ILE A 9 -21.75 24.55 -18.81
C ILE A 9 -21.20 24.58 -17.37
N LEU A 10 -20.84 25.75 -16.85
CA LEU A 10 -20.38 25.88 -15.46
C LEU A 10 -21.46 25.52 -14.44
N LYS A 11 -22.75 25.83 -14.71
CA LYS A 11 -23.87 25.39 -13.85
C LYS A 11 -24.07 23.88 -13.91
N LYS A 12 -23.88 23.22 -15.05
CA LYS A 12 -23.88 21.74 -15.15
C LYS A 12 -22.75 21.10 -14.37
N PHE A 13 -21.53 21.66 -14.39
CA PHE A 13 -20.42 21.21 -13.58
C PHE A 13 -20.62 21.48 -12.08
N ALA A 14 -21.23 22.59 -11.70
CA ALA A 14 -21.60 22.87 -10.31
C ALA A 14 -22.70 21.94 -9.77
N HIS A 15 -23.62 21.48 -10.63
CA HIS A 15 -24.64 20.46 -10.27
C HIS A 15 -24.05 19.04 -10.22
N ALA A 16 -23.03 18.72 -11.03
CA ALA A 16 -22.30 17.44 -10.95
C ALA A 16 -21.51 17.29 -9.64
N GLY A 17 -21.15 18.40 -8.98
CA GLY A 17 -20.52 18.39 -7.66
C GLY A 17 -21.46 18.00 -6.50
N ARG A 18 -22.77 17.89 -6.71
CA ARG A 18 -23.77 17.59 -5.68
C ARG A 18 -24.13 16.12 -5.53
N PHE A 19 -23.60 15.24 -6.37
CA PHE A 19 -23.71 13.77 -6.25
C PHE A 19 -22.33 13.13 -6.06
N ARG A 20 -21.51 13.62 -5.14
CA ARG A 20 -20.55 12.76 -4.48
C ARG A 20 -21.34 11.92 -3.47
N LYS A 21 -21.98 10.85 -3.94
CA LYS A 21 -22.25 9.70 -3.10
C LYS A 21 -20.93 9.40 -2.40
N GLU A 22 -20.87 9.52 -1.07
CA GLU A 22 -19.67 9.17 -0.31
C GLU A 22 -19.35 7.72 -0.65
N PHE A 23 -18.38 7.52 -1.54
CA PHE A 23 -18.02 6.20 -2.03
C PHE A 23 -17.15 5.57 -0.95
N LYS A 24 -17.79 4.84 -0.05
CA LYS A 24 -17.12 4.16 1.06
C LYS A 24 -16.43 2.92 0.49
N MET A 25 -15.10 2.89 0.53
CA MET A 25 -14.27 1.78 0.05
C MET A 25 -13.74 0.97 1.22
N LYS A 26 -13.50 -0.33 0.98
CA LYS A 26 -12.67 -1.21 1.80
C LYS A 26 -11.23 -1.08 1.34
N ILE A 27 -10.35 -0.55 2.20
CA ILE A 27 -8.96 -0.29 1.85
C ILE A 27 -8.04 -0.97 2.86
N VAL A 28 -7.11 -1.78 2.34
CA VAL A 28 -5.97 -2.23 3.14
C VAL A 28 -4.82 -1.25 2.94
N VAL A 29 -4.27 -0.72 4.01
CA VAL A 29 -2.96 -0.06 4.01
C VAL A 29 -1.95 -1.11 4.40
N LEU A 30 -1.16 -1.56 3.42
CA LEU A 30 -0.18 -2.63 3.61
C LEU A 30 1.16 -2.01 4.00
N ALA A 31 1.68 -2.37 5.17
CA ALA A 31 2.88 -1.79 5.76
C ALA A 31 3.76 -2.86 6.43
N GLY A 32 4.83 -2.46 7.09
CA GLY A 32 5.72 -3.33 7.85
C GLY A 32 6.69 -4.14 6.97
N GLY A 33 6.64 -5.44 7.07
CA GLY A 33 7.58 -6.33 6.37
C GLY A 33 8.87 -6.58 7.15
N ILE A 34 9.93 -7.04 6.46
CA ILE A 34 11.23 -7.41 7.05
C ILE A 34 12.42 -6.68 6.40
N SER A 35 12.19 -5.48 5.90
CA SER A 35 13.28 -4.58 5.46
C SER A 35 13.80 -3.74 6.64
N THR A 36 14.97 -3.14 6.49
CA THR A 36 15.51 -2.18 7.47
C THR A 36 14.65 -0.93 7.59
N GLU A 37 13.75 -0.68 6.64
CA GLU A 37 12.82 0.45 6.62
C GLU A 37 11.43 0.11 7.19
N ARG A 38 11.32 -1.01 7.93
CA ARG A 38 10.07 -1.48 8.54
C ARG A 38 9.37 -0.40 9.37
N ASP A 39 10.08 0.29 10.23
CA ASP A 39 9.49 1.30 11.13
C ASP A 39 9.00 2.52 10.34
N VAL A 40 9.73 2.91 9.29
CA VAL A 40 9.31 3.97 8.35
C VAL A 40 8.02 3.56 7.64
N SER A 41 7.94 2.32 7.19
CA SER A 41 6.75 1.75 6.55
C SER A 41 5.53 1.79 7.48
N LEU A 42 5.68 1.37 8.72
CA LEU A 42 4.58 1.38 9.69
C LEU A 42 4.09 2.79 10.01
N VAL A 43 5.00 3.76 10.19
CA VAL A 43 4.64 5.15 10.47
C VAL A 43 3.98 5.81 9.26
N SER A 44 4.50 5.58 8.06
CA SER A 44 3.87 6.04 6.81
C SER A 44 2.47 5.45 6.65
N GLY A 45 2.35 4.14 6.87
CA GLY A 45 1.08 3.43 6.83
C GLY A 45 0.06 3.97 7.84
N MET A 46 0.49 4.28 9.06
CA MET A 46 -0.37 4.91 10.08
C MET A 46 -0.91 6.27 9.61
N GLY A 47 -0.06 7.11 9.02
CA GLY A 47 -0.48 8.40 8.47
C GLY A 47 -1.53 8.25 7.38
N ILE A 48 -1.31 7.33 6.44
CA ILE A 48 -2.24 7.00 5.35
C ILE A 48 -3.55 6.44 5.92
N TYR A 49 -3.49 5.51 6.86
CA TYR A 49 -4.66 4.94 7.54
C TYR A 49 -5.55 6.04 8.13
N LYS A 50 -4.96 6.95 8.91
CA LYS A 50 -5.70 8.07 9.55
C LYS A 50 -6.33 8.99 8.51
N ALA A 51 -5.62 9.31 7.43
CA ALA A 51 -6.12 10.15 6.36
C ALA A 51 -7.30 9.51 5.61
N LEU A 52 -7.23 8.21 5.29
CA LEU A 52 -8.30 7.49 4.62
C LEU A 52 -9.51 7.27 5.54
N LYS A 53 -9.28 6.96 6.82
CA LYS A 53 -10.32 6.84 7.85
C LYS A 53 -11.10 8.17 8.00
N SER A 54 -10.39 9.32 8.00
CA SER A 54 -11.03 10.65 8.08
C SER A 54 -11.90 11.00 6.87
N LYS A 55 -11.73 10.28 5.74
CA LYS A 55 -12.57 10.39 4.54
C LYS A 55 -13.76 9.43 4.54
N GLY A 56 -13.99 8.70 5.63
CA GLY A 56 -15.14 7.79 5.80
C GLY A 56 -14.94 6.40 5.21
N HIS A 57 -13.75 6.04 4.72
CA HIS A 57 -13.46 4.70 4.23
C HIS A 57 -13.38 3.66 5.34
N GLN A 58 -13.62 2.39 5.01
CA GLN A 58 -13.32 1.25 5.88
C GLN A 58 -11.86 0.86 5.63
N VAL A 59 -11.02 1.11 6.62
CA VAL A 59 -9.56 0.98 6.44
C VAL A 59 -8.99 0.04 7.47
N MET A 60 -8.11 -0.86 7.05
CA MET A 60 -7.28 -1.69 7.90
C MET A 60 -5.80 -1.38 7.62
N LEU A 61 -5.01 -1.13 8.68
CA LEU A 61 -3.54 -1.16 8.59
C LEU A 61 -3.10 -2.60 8.85
N LEU A 62 -2.44 -3.21 7.86
CA LEU A 62 -2.05 -4.62 7.88
C LEU A 62 -0.54 -4.75 7.68
N ASP A 63 0.12 -5.43 8.60
CA ASP A 63 1.52 -5.81 8.43
C ASP A 63 1.63 -6.98 7.46
N VAL A 64 2.37 -6.78 6.36
CA VAL A 64 2.51 -7.79 5.29
C VAL A 64 3.17 -9.07 5.79
N PHE A 65 4.08 -8.95 6.76
CA PHE A 65 4.83 -10.08 7.28
C PHE A 65 4.15 -10.73 8.49
N LEU A 66 3.67 -9.94 9.46
CA LEU A 66 3.02 -10.49 10.65
C LEU A 66 1.59 -10.96 10.37
N GLY A 67 0.89 -10.32 9.44
CA GLY A 67 -0.47 -10.68 9.06
C GLY A 67 -1.50 -10.46 10.17
N TYR A 68 -2.59 -11.20 10.11
CA TYR A 68 -3.67 -11.18 11.07
C TYR A 68 -4.14 -12.61 11.36
N ALA A 69 -3.73 -13.16 12.50
CA ALA A 69 -3.91 -14.59 12.83
C ALA A 69 -5.28 -14.94 13.44
N ASN A 70 -6.14 -13.94 13.73
CA ASN A 70 -7.42 -14.21 14.37
C ASN A 70 -8.45 -14.79 13.38
N GLU A 71 -9.30 -15.68 13.86
CA GLU A 71 -10.33 -16.37 13.04
C GLU A 71 -11.37 -15.43 12.43
N ASP A 72 -11.56 -14.23 12.97
CA ASP A 72 -12.52 -13.23 12.53
C ASP A 72 -11.99 -12.33 11.38
N TRP A 73 -10.92 -12.77 10.70
CA TRP A 73 -10.30 -12.04 9.60
C TRP A 73 -11.28 -11.68 8.45
N LYS A 74 -12.35 -12.44 8.30
CA LYS A 74 -13.39 -12.17 7.29
C LYS A 74 -14.16 -10.88 7.53
N ASN A 75 -14.20 -10.40 8.76
CA ASN A 75 -15.01 -9.25 9.17
C ASN A 75 -14.17 -8.03 9.60
N VAL A 76 -12.89 -7.97 9.15
CA VAL A 76 -11.95 -6.91 9.60
C VAL A 76 -12.40 -5.50 9.22
N PHE A 77 -13.12 -5.34 8.11
CA PHE A 77 -13.60 -4.03 7.66
C PHE A 77 -14.86 -3.54 8.40
N GLU A 78 -15.58 -4.43 9.07
CA GLU A 78 -16.76 -4.12 9.89
C GLU A 78 -16.38 -3.75 11.34
N LYS A 79 -15.12 -3.97 11.73
CA LYS A 79 -14.66 -3.70 13.08
C LYS A 79 -14.38 -2.22 13.31
N ASP A 80 -14.85 -1.72 14.46
CA ASP A 80 -14.46 -0.40 14.96
C ASP A 80 -13.25 -0.51 15.89
N VAL A 81 -12.09 -0.75 15.27
CA VAL A 81 -10.79 -0.93 15.96
C VAL A 81 -9.81 0.12 15.43
N ASP A 82 -8.97 0.62 16.32
CA ASP A 82 -7.78 1.39 15.90
C ASP A 82 -6.64 0.43 15.53
N TRP A 83 -6.49 0.19 14.24
CA TRP A 83 -5.44 -0.67 13.70
C TRP A 83 -4.02 -0.08 13.84
N THR A 84 -3.90 1.15 14.35
CA THR A 84 -2.59 1.81 14.56
C THR A 84 -2.08 1.73 15.99
N ALA A 85 -2.84 1.15 16.91
CA ALA A 85 -2.54 1.16 18.36
C ALA A 85 -1.18 0.52 18.71
N SER A 86 -0.68 -0.40 17.88
CA SER A 86 0.63 -1.06 18.08
C SER A 86 1.79 -0.41 17.33
N VAL A 87 1.53 0.64 16.54
CA VAL A 87 2.57 1.30 15.75
C VAL A 87 3.38 2.24 16.64
N GLY A 88 4.68 1.95 16.80
CA GLY A 88 5.62 2.81 17.52
C GLY A 88 6.12 3.99 16.69
N ALA A 89 7.00 4.78 17.29
CA ALA A 89 7.76 5.81 16.60
C ALA A 89 8.97 5.22 15.88
N ILE A 90 9.46 5.93 14.85
CA ILE A 90 10.73 5.63 14.21
C ILE A 90 11.85 5.83 15.24
N LYS A 91 12.75 4.87 15.34
CA LYS A 91 13.92 4.89 16.23
C LYS A 91 15.16 5.29 15.46
N ASP A 92 16.17 5.79 16.18
CA ASP A 92 17.49 6.11 15.59
C ASP A 92 18.30 4.87 15.19
N GLN A 93 17.84 3.68 15.56
CA GLN A 93 18.43 2.39 15.23
C GLN A 93 17.52 1.61 14.28
N ASN A 94 18.13 0.83 13.39
CA ASN A 94 17.38 -0.09 12.54
C ASN A 94 16.56 -1.06 13.38
N PRO A 95 15.35 -1.47 12.92
CA PRO A 95 14.55 -2.47 13.59
C PRO A 95 15.30 -3.81 13.67
N ASP A 96 15.13 -4.52 14.77
CA ASP A 96 15.65 -5.89 14.92
C ASP A 96 14.82 -6.86 14.06
N ILE A 97 15.25 -7.01 12.82
CA ILE A 97 14.56 -7.85 11.82
C ILE A 97 14.59 -9.33 12.21
N ASP A 98 15.62 -9.79 12.91
CA ASP A 98 15.70 -11.18 13.35
C ASP A 98 14.71 -11.46 14.48
N ALA A 99 14.51 -10.51 15.39
CA ALA A 99 13.42 -10.58 16.36
C ALA A 99 12.04 -10.60 15.68
N VAL A 100 11.81 -9.77 14.64
CA VAL A 100 10.57 -9.81 13.87
C VAL A 100 10.36 -11.16 13.18
N LYS A 101 11.40 -11.74 12.57
CA LYS A 101 11.34 -13.07 11.94
C LYS A 101 11.06 -14.18 12.95
N ALA A 102 11.59 -14.05 14.17
CA ALA A 102 11.37 -15.03 15.25
C ALA A 102 9.89 -15.12 15.66
N LEU A 103 9.08 -14.08 15.45
CA LEU A 103 7.62 -14.12 15.68
C LEU A 103 6.89 -15.06 14.71
N ARG A 104 7.53 -15.44 13.60
CA ARG A 104 7.00 -16.37 12.60
C ARG A 104 8.05 -17.41 12.19
N PRO A 105 8.25 -18.49 12.95
CA PRO A 105 9.29 -19.49 12.67
C PRO A 105 9.19 -20.16 11.28
N ASP A 106 7.98 -20.18 10.70
CA ASP A 106 7.69 -20.78 9.39
C ASP A 106 7.79 -19.78 8.21
N TRP A 107 8.22 -18.54 8.43
CA TRP A 107 8.21 -17.47 7.44
C TRP A 107 8.94 -17.79 6.11
N LYS A 108 9.93 -18.70 6.17
CA LYS A 108 10.65 -19.14 4.97
C LYS A 108 9.76 -19.91 3.98
N LYS A 109 8.65 -20.50 4.45
CA LYS A 109 7.69 -21.21 3.61
C LYS A 109 6.71 -20.25 2.93
N ASN A 110 6.39 -19.15 3.60
CA ASN A 110 5.47 -18.14 3.08
C ASN A 110 5.83 -16.77 3.66
N PHE A 111 6.22 -15.84 2.79
CA PHE A 111 6.53 -14.46 3.20
C PHE A 111 5.31 -13.74 3.80
N PHE A 112 4.15 -13.91 3.20
CA PHE A 112 2.93 -13.28 3.69
C PHE A 112 2.48 -13.88 5.02
N GLY A 113 2.14 -13.00 5.98
CA GLY A 113 1.57 -13.39 7.25
C GLY A 113 0.19 -14.03 7.11
N PRO A 114 -0.35 -14.61 8.20
CA PRO A 114 -1.69 -15.20 8.17
C PRO A 114 -2.72 -14.24 7.59
N HIS A 115 -3.53 -14.74 6.66
CA HIS A 115 -4.66 -14.06 6.03
C HIS A 115 -4.34 -12.75 5.28
N VAL A 116 -3.07 -12.42 5.02
CA VAL A 116 -2.72 -11.19 4.28
C VAL A 116 -3.36 -11.18 2.89
N ILE A 117 -3.18 -12.25 2.12
CA ILE A 117 -3.73 -12.35 0.77
C ILE A 117 -5.27 -12.35 0.82
N ASP A 118 -5.86 -13.15 1.70
CA ASP A 118 -7.32 -13.25 1.84
C ASP A 118 -7.97 -11.90 2.19
N ILE A 119 -7.34 -11.11 3.08
CA ILE A 119 -7.83 -9.78 3.48
C ILE A 119 -7.64 -8.79 2.33
N CYS A 120 -6.49 -8.83 1.64
CA CYS A 120 -6.25 -7.97 0.48
C CYS A 120 -7.23 -8.25 -0.66
N GLN A 121 -7.66 -9.50 -0.87
CA GLN A 121 -8.69 -9.87 -1.85
C GLN A 121 -10.08 -9.34 -1.51
N GLN A 122 -10.39 -9.08 -0.24
CA GLN A 122 -11.66 -8.47 0.18
C GLN A 122 -11.67 -6.94 0.00
N ALA A 123 -10.51 -6.31 -0.17
CA ALA A 123 -10.40 -4.87 -0.33
C ALA A 123 -10.74 -4.43 -1.76
N ASP A 124 -11.31 -3.23 -1.90
CA ASP A 124 -11.45 -2.58 -3.20
C ASP A 124 -10.10 -2.19 -3.79
N VAL A 125 -9.15 -1.82 -2.91
CA VAL A 125 -7.77 -1.49 -3.25
C VAL A 125 -6.84 -1.67 -2.05
N VAL A 126 -5.61 -2.08 -2.32
CA VAL A 126 -4.51 -2.12 -1.34
C VAL A 126 -3.63 -0.89 -1.55
N PHE A 127 -3.49 -0.06 -0.53
CA PHE A 127 -2.53 1.03 -0.52
C PHE A 127 -1.16 0.49 -0.06
N MET A 128 -0.18 0.51 -0.98
CA MET A 128 1.16 0.02 -0.71
C MET A 128 1.96 1.09 0.05
N ALA A 129 2.12 0.91 1.36
CA ALA A 129 2.94 1.77 2.24
C ALA A 129 4.24 1.06 2.65
N LEU A 130 4.69 0.10 1.86
CA LEU A 130 5.92 -0.65 2.07
C LEU A 130 7.13 0.13 1.59
N HIS A 131 8.26 -0.07 2.24
CA HIS A 131 9.56 0.49 1.86
C HIS A 131 10.62 -0.60 1.80
N GLY A 132 11.58 -0.42 0.88
CA GLY A 132 12.72 -1.31 0.69
C GLY A 132 12.35 -2.63 0.01
N GLU A 133 13.22 -3.63 0.22
CA GLU A 133 13.07 -4.93 -0.43
C GLU A 133 11.71 -5.58 -0.14
N ASN A 134 11.23 -6.35 -1.10
CA ASN A 134 9.92 -6.98 -1.23
C ASN A 134 8.76 -5.99 -1.49
N GLY A 135 8.75 -4.78 -0.94
CA GLY A 135 7.74 -3.76 -1.21
C GLY A 135 7.96 -3.03 -2.54
N GLU A 136 9.24 -2.77 -2.88
CA GLU A 136 9.64 -1.92 -4.01
C GLU A 136 10.25 -2.69 -5.19
N ASN A 137 10.57 -3.98 -5.02
CA ASN A 137 11.27 -4.79 -6.03
C ASN A 137 10.34 -5.60 -6.97
N GLY A 138 9.05 -5.34 -6.95
CA GLY A 138 8.06 -5.98 -7.82
C GLY A 138 7.53 -7.33 -7.33
N LYS A 139 8.11 -7.95 -6.31
CA LYS A 139 7.72 -9.29 -5.85
C LYS A 139 6.27 -9.35 -5.32
N ILE A 140 5.89 -8.38 -4.49
CA ILE A 140 4.53 -8.29 -3.94
C ILE A 140 3.56 -7.89 -5.04
N GLN A 141 3.93 -6.96 -5.90
CA GLN A 141 3.14 -6.52 -7.05
C GLN A 141 2.80 -7.70 -7.96
N ALA A 142 3.80 -8.51 -8.34
CA ALA A 142 3.58 -9.70 -9.17
C ALA A 142 2.65 -10.72 -8.48
N CYS A 143 2.81 -10.93 -7.16
CA CYS A 143 1.91 -11.79 -6.41
C CYS A 143 0.47 -11.25 -6.42
N PHE A 144 0.29 -9.94 -6.28
CA PHE A 144 -1.01 -9.29 -6.29
C PHE A 144 -1.68 -9.38 -7.66
N ASP A 145 -0.93 -9.18 -8.73
CA ASP A 145 -1.43 -9.36 -10.11
C ASP A 145 -1.98 -10.77 -10.33
N LEU A 146 -1.24 -11.81 -9.89
CA LEU A 146 -1.68 -13.20 -9.98
C LEU A 146 -2.93 -13.51 -9.13
N ASN A 147 -3.13 -12.77 -8.04
CA ASN A 147 -4.28 -12.94 -7.16
C ASN A 147 -5.44 -11.98 -7.46
N GLY A 148 -5.36 -11.17 -8.53
CA GLY A 148 -6.39 -10.21 -8.90
C GLY A 148 -6.57 -9.08 -7.89
N ILE A 149 -5.58 -8.78 -7.06
CA ILE A 149 -5.60 -7.75 -6.03
C ILE A 149 -5.21 -6.42 -6.65
N ARG A 150 -6.05 -5.40 -6.53
CA ARG A 150 -5.74 -4.03 -6.96
C ARG A 150 -4.87 -3.34 -5.92
N TYR A 151 -3.83 -2.66 -6.37
CA TYR A 151 -2.91 -1.93 -5.49
C TYR A 151 -2.50 -0.57 -6.06
N THR A 152 -1.98 0.29 -5.20
CA THR A 152 -1.40 1.58 -5.62
C THR A 152 0.09 1.42 -5.91
N GLY A 153 0.60 2.21 -6.85
CA GLY A 153 2.01 2.22 -7.23
C GLY A 153 2.23 1.68 -8.65
N THR A 154 3.47 1.42 -8.99
CA THR A 154 3.86 0.91 -10.30
C THR A 154 3.77 -0.61 -10.36
N ASP A 155 3.75 -1.16 -11.58
CA ASP A 155 3.71 -2.61 -11.83
C ASP A 155 5.02 -3.33 -11.41
N TYR A 156 4.98 -4.66 -11.43
CA TYR A 156 6.11 -5.48 -10.99
C TYR A 156 7.35 -5.34 -11.88
N VAL A 157 7.18 -5.14 -13.19
CA VAL A 157 8.32 -5.01 -14.13
C VAL A 157 9.06 -3.71 -13.88
N SER A 158 8.33 -2.60 -13.86
CA SER A 158 8.89 -1.27 -13.59
C SER A 158 9.56 -1.21 -12.22
N SER A 159 8.91 -1.78 -11.19
CA SER A 159 9.47 -1.87 -9.83
C SER A 159 10.79 -2.66 -9.81
N ALA A 160 10.83 -3.84 -10.46
CA ALA A 160 12.02 -4.68 -10.49
C ALA A 160 13.19 -4.00 -11.21
N ILE A 161 12.91 -3.35 -12.35
CA ILE A 161 13.91 -2.61 -13.13
C ILE A 161 14.45 -1.44 -12.30
N CYS A 162 13.58 -0.60 -11.75
CA CYS A 162 13.98 0.58 -10.99
C CYS A 162 14.78 0.24 -9.73
N MET A 163 14.49 -0.89 -9.10
CA MET A 163 15.22 -1.35 -7.92
C MET A 163 16.64 -1.85 -8.26
N ASN A 164 16.89 -2.29 -9.51
CA ASN A 164 18.20 -2.69 -9.98
C ASN A 164 18.91 -1.52 -10.67
N LYS A 165 19.80 -0.84 -9.90
CA LYS A 165 20.51 0.35 -10.39
C LYS A 165 21.35 0.11 -11.64
N ALA A 166 21.94 -1.07 -11.82
CA ALA A 166 22.72 -1.39 -13.02
C ALA A 166 21.81 -1.43 -14.25
N ILE A 167 20.74 -2.23 -14.20
CA ILE A 167 19.78 -2.34 -15.30
C ILE A 167 19.12 -0.97 -15.59
N SER A 168 18.73 -0.22 -14.57
CA SER A 168 18.16 1.13 -14.74
C SER A 168 19.12 2.05 -15.48
N LYS A 169 20.41 2.06 -15.12
CA LYS A 169 21.43 2.90 -15.75
C LYS A 169 21.64 2.49 -17.22
N ASP A 170 21.70 1.21 -17.51
CA ASP A 170 21.84 0.71 -18.89
C ASP A 170 20.65 1.15 -19.75
N LEU A 171 19.43 1.05 -19.24
CA LEU A 171 18.22 1.49 -19.94
C LEU A 171 18.19 3.01 -20.15
N PHE A 172 18.59 3.79 -19.14
CA PHE A 172 18.67 5.25 -19.25
C PHE A 172 19.72 5.65 -20.30
N ALA A 173 20.88 5.02 -20.26
CA ALA A 173 21.95 5.28 -21.24
C ALA A 173 21.49 4.91 -22.67
N ALA A 174 20.83 3.77 -22.85
CA ALA A 174 20.26 3.36 -24.14
C ALA A 174 19.18 4.34 -24.63
N GLY A 175 18.41 4.95 -23.71
CA GLY A 175 17.41 5.98 -24.00
C GLY A 175 18.00 7.40 -24.18
N GLY A 176 19.33 7.57 -24.09
CA GLY A 176 19.98 8.88 -24.21
C GLY A 176 19.81 9.77 -22.98
N VAL A 177 19.41 9.22 -21.83
CA VAL A 177 19.27 9.98 -20.56
C VAL A 177 20.64 9.99 -19.85
N PRO A 178 21.21 11.17 -19.55
CA PRO A 178 22.47 11.27 -18.80
C PRO A 178 22.36 10.61 -17.43
N THR A 179 23.28 9.72 -17.11
CA THR A 179 23.37 9.07 -15.80
C THR A 179 24.78 9.19 -15.23
N PRO A 180 24.95 9.26 -13.92
CA PRO A 180 26.27 9.18 -13.30
C PRO A 180 26.98 7.87 -13.64
N VAL A 181 28.29 7.92 -13.86
CA VAL A 181 29.12 6.72 -14.09
C VAL A 181 29.36 5.95 -12.81
#